data_31b6d58e203e0f2617589741fc020df4
#
_entry.id   31b6d58e203e0f2617589741fc020df4
#
_cell.length_a   1.000
_cell.length_b   1.000
_cell.length_c   1.000
_cell.angle_alpha   90.00
_cell.angle_beta   90.00
_cell.angle_gamma   90.00
#
_symmetry.space_group_name_H-M   'P 1'
#
loop_
_entity.id
_entity.type
_entity.pdbx_description
1 polymer ?
#
loop_
_entity_poly.entity_id
_entity_poly.type
_entity_poly.pdbx_seq_one_letter_code
_entity_poly.pdbx_strand_id
1 'polypeptide(L)'
;NHPERPIPSGALTLIQAKAIGRAAFLLSIISLLGAMTVAALFSENLSGWLPSIGIWFVAFLLMFHYEMVVPASFMLKHKGLVGNLAISLLVGIVIVFGAAAVNGISSPLVWIVATVAMLVNAAREIVKDIEDEEGDLDRETLPKKIGADGSRAIAQLLIICSFIPIVAPYARGMLPMQLLLLQSPAMLVLISVKPKLYRGEDYAAQRSLRLAMMLGLAGFLASVLYPY
;
A
#
# COMPACT_ATOMS: atom_id res chain seq x y z
N ASN A 1 -21.93 -5.14 7.19
CA ASN A 1 -21.56 -5.92 6.03
C ASN A 1 -20.59 -7.06 6.33
N HIS A 2 -19.89 -7.00 7.43
CA HIS A 2 -19.01 -8.04 7.93
C HIS A 2 -19.31 -8.20 9.43
N PRO A 3 -20.34 -8.98 9.80
CA PRO A 3 -20.77 -9.14 11.18
C PRO A 3 -19.68 -9.75 12.08
N GLU A 4 -18.69 -10.43 11.48
CA GLU A 4 -17.54 -11.01 12.14
C GLU A 4 -16.44 -9.98 12.52
N ARG A 5 -16.51 -8.74 12.00
CA ARG A 5 -15.53 -7.70 12.36
C ARG A 5 -15.68 -7.30 13.83
N PRO A 6 -14.58 -6.88 14.52
CA PRO A 6 -14.58 -6.67 15.97
C PRO A 6 -15.64 -5.69 16.49
N ILE A 7 -15.95 -4.62 15.78
CA ILE A 7 -16.97 -3.65 16.20
C ILE A 7 -18.38 -4.17 15.95
N PRO A 8 -18.77 -4.62 14.74
CA PRO A 8 -20.08 -5.19 14.49
C PRO A 8 -20.40 -6.43 15.32
N SER A 9 -19.40 -7.28 15.59
CA SER A 9 -19.56 -8.48 16.41
C SER A 9 -19.69 -8.20 17.91
N GLY A 10 -19.45 -6.93 18.34
CA GLY A 10 -19.43 -6.57 19.76
C GLY A 10 -18.16 -6.95 20.51
N ALA A 11 -17.17 -7.58 19.85
CA ALA A 11 -15.89 -7.91 20.45
C ALA A 11 -15.08 -6.65 20.83
N LEU A 12 -15.37 -5.51 20.20
CA LEU A 12 -14.75 -4.23 20.50
C LEU A 12 -15.80 -3.12 20.47
N THR A 13 -15.91 -2.34 21.55
CA THR A 13 -16.77 -1.17 21.56
C THR A 13 -16.16 -0.02 20.76
N LEU A 14 -17.01 0.90 20.26
CA LEU A 14 -16.53 2.08 19.53
C LEU A 14 -15.61 2.96 20.39
N ILE A 15 -15.86 3.04 21.72
CA ILE A 15 -15.03 3.79 22.67
C ILE A 15 -13.64 3.16 22.76
N GLN A 16 -13.57 1.84 22.90
CA GLN A 16 -12.30 1.11 22.92
C GLN A 16 -11.54 1.25 21.60
N ALA A 17 -12.23 1.12 20.46
CA ALA A 17 -11.60 1.30 19.15
C ALA A 17 -10.99 2.72 18.99
N LYS A 18 -11.73 3.77 19.41
CA LYS A 18 -11.22 5.16 19.42
C LYS A 18 -10.05 5.34 20.39
N ALA A 19 -10.07 4.67 21.55
CA ALA A 19 -8.96 4.73 22.51
C ALA A 19 -7.71 4.07 21.96
N ILE A 20 -7.84 2.88 21.33
CA ILE A 20 -6.73 2.16 20.67
C ILE A 20 -6.15 3.03 19.54
N GLY A 21 -7.00 3.62 18.69
CA GLY A 21 -6.55 4.50 17.62
C GLY A 21 -5.76 5.71 18.13
N ARG A 22 -6.23 6.37 19.20
CA ARG A 22 -5.51 7.48 19.83
C ARG A 22 -4.18 7.02 20.45
N ALA A 23 -4.17 5.88 21.14
CA ALA A 23 -2.95 5.31 21.72
C ALA A 23 -1.92 4.96 20.63
N ALA A 24 -2.35 4.34 19.53
CA ALA A 24 -1.49 4.02 18.39
C ALA A 24 -0.92 5.28 17.73
N PHE A 25 -1.71 6.34 17.60
CA PHE A 25 -1.25 7.63 17.07
C PHE A 25 -0.21 8.27 17.99
N LEU A 26 -0.46 8.34 19.29
CA LEU A 26 0.52 8.85 20.27
C LEU A 26 1.81 8.03 20.27
N LEU A 27 1.70 6.69 20.18
CA LEU A 27 2.84 5.80 20.08
C LEU A 27 3.66 6.06 18.81
N SER A 28 3.00 6.36 17.69
CA SER A 28 3.70 6.70 16.44
C SER A 28 4.53 7.98 16.56
N ILE A 29 3.99 9.00 17.25
CA ILE A 29 4.72 10.26 17.54
C ILE A 29 5.91 9.99 18.46
N ILE A 30 5.69 9.27 19.56
CA ILE A 30 6.75 8.91 20.52
C ILE A 30 7.86 8.12 19.82
N SER A 31 7.49 7.16 18.96
CA SER A 31 8.47 6.37 18.19
C SER A 31 9.25 7.23 17.21
N LEU A 32 8.60 8.18 16.54
CA LEU A 32 9.26 9.11 15.63
C LEU A 32 10.26 10.00 16.40
N LEU A 33 9.84 10.58 17.53
CA LEU A 33 10.72 11.40 18.39
C LEU A 33 11.88 10.59 18.95
N GLY A 34 11.62 9.34 19.36
CA GLY A 34 12.66 8.41 19.79
C GLY A 34 13.69 8.12 18.68
N ALA A 35 13.22 7.84 17.48
CA ALA A 35 14.09 7.63 16.31
C ALA A 35 14.90 8.89 15.97
N MET A 36 14.28 10.09 16.06
CA MET A 36 14.99 11.36 15.90
C MET A 36 16.10 11.55 16.95
N THR A 37 15.81 11.22 18.20
CA THR A 37 16.79 11.32 19.29
C THR A 37 17.98 10.39 19.05
N VAL A 38 17.71 9.14 18.70
CA VAL A 38 18.73 8.16 18.35
C VAL A 38 19.57 8.63 17.14
N ALA A 39 18.92 9.14 16.09
CA ALA A 39 19.61 9.67 14.92
C ALA A 39 20.50 10.88 15.29
N ALA A 40 20.02 11.78 16.15
CA ALA A 40 20.77 12.95 16.60
C ALA A 40 21.99 12.59 17.46
N LEU A 41 21.89 11.51 18.26
CA LEU A 41 22.97 11.09 19.17
C LEU A 41 24.02 10.20 18.50
N PHE A 42 23.64 9.40 17.50
CA PHE A 42 24.47 8.32 16.96
C PHE A 42 24.70 8.40 15.44
N SER A 43 24.02 9.30 14.71
CA SER A 43 24.20 9.45 13.27
C SER A 43 25.20 10.58 12.94
N GLU A 44 26.18 10.27 12.10
CA GLU A 44 27.11 11.29 11.54
C GLU A 44 26.40 12.22 10.56
N ASN A 45 25.22 11.82 10.02
CA ASN A 45 24.47 12.58 9.03
C ASN A 45 22.99 12.72 9.42
N LEU A 46 22.73 13.59 10.41
CA LEU A 46 21.37 13.91 10.83
C LEU A 46 20.51 14.50 9.68
N SER A 47 21.13 15.30 8.80
CA SER A 47 20.43 15.91 7.67
C SER A 47 19.88 14.86 6.69
N GLY A 48 20.58 13.72 6.51
CA GLY A 48 20.11 12.60 5.69
C GLY A 48 18.89 11.89 6.26
N TRP A 49 18.65 12.03 7.58
CA TRP A 49 17.48 11.45 8.25
C TRP A 49 16.25 12.38 8.24
N LEU A 50 16.42 13.69 8.08
CA LEU A 50 15.31 14.67 8.07
C LEU A 50 14.18 14.35 7.08
N PRO A 51 14.41 13.78 5.87
CA PRO A 51 13.33 13.38 4.98
C PRO A 51 12.30 12.44 5.63
N SER A 52 12.71 11.62 6.60
CA SER A 52 11.77 10.73 7.33
C SER A 52 10.65 11.50 8.02
N ILE A 53 10.95 12.67 8.60
CA ILE A 53 9.95 13.53 9.24
C ILE A 53 8.96 14.05 8.21
N GLY A 54 9.48 14.55 7.08
CA GLY A 54 8.64 15.04 5.97
C GLY A 54 7.71 13.95 5.43
N ILE A 55 8.25 12.75 5.22
CA ILE A 55 7.48 11.60 4.74
C ILE A 55 6.43 11.18 5.76
N TRP A 56 6.77 11.12 7.05
CA TRP A 56 5.81 10.84 8.11
C TRP A 56 4.67 11.87 8.13
N PHE A 57 5.02 13.16 8.00
CA PHE A 57 4.03 14.23 7.99
C PHE A 57 3.11 14.16 6.76
N VAL A 58 3.64 13.85 5.58
CA VAL A 58 2.85 13.61 4.36
C VAL A 58 1.93 12.41 4.55
N ALA A 59 2.42 11.30 5.12
CA ALA A 59 1.60 10.13 5.41
C ALA A 59 0.49 10.46 6.42
N PHE A 60 0.79 11.23 7.46
CA PHE A 60 -0.20 11.70 8.43
C PHE A 60 -1.28 12.57 7.77
N LEU A 61 -0.91 13.56 6.96
CA LEU A 61 -1.88 14.41 6.25
C LEU A 61 -2.75 13.58 5.30
N LEU A 62 -2.14 12.67 4.55
CA LEU A 62 -2.87 11.82 3.62
C LEU A 62 -3.86 10.91 4.37
N MET A 63 -3.45 10.32 5.50
CA MET A 63 -4.33 9.52 6.36
C MET A 63 -5.45 10.36 6.97
N PHE A 64 -5.15 11.58 7.44
CA PHE A 64 -6.14 12.51 7.95
C PHE A 64 -7.22 12.81 6.89
N HIS A 65 -6.80 13.18 5.69
CA HIS A 65 -7.72 13.48 4.58
C HIS A 65 -8.42 12.23 4.03
N TYR A 66 -7.88 11.05 4.25
CA TYR A 66 -8.50 9.79 3.86
C TYR A 66 -9.62 9.37 4.82
N GLU A 67 -9.37 9.34 6.13
CA GLU A 67 -10.26 8.70 7.11
C GLU A 67 -11.19 9.68 7.83
N MET A 68 -10.75 10.93 8.07
CA MET A 68 -11.49 11.84 8.94
C MET A 68 -12.70 12.45 8.24
N VAL A 69 -13.85 12.38 8.91
CA VAL A 69 -15.12 13.00 8.48
C VAL A 69 -15.31 14.30 9.23
N VAL A 70 -14.56 15.32 8.84
CA VAL A 70 -14.62 16.69 9.39
C VAL A 70 -14.56 17.71 8.26
N PRO A 71 -15.08 18.94 8.43
CA PRO A 71 -15.12 19.94 7.35
C PRO A 71 -13.76 20.27 6.75
N ALA A 72 -12.68 20.13 7.51
CA ALA A 72 -11.30 20.37 7.06
C ALA A 72 -10.71 19.19 6.27
N SER A 73 -11.38 18.04 6.20
CA SER A 73 -10.91 16.84 5.49
C SER A 73 -11.49 16.79 4.07
N PHE A 74 -10.70 16.27 3.15
CA PHE A 74 -11.17 15.97 1.78
C PHE A 74 -12.03 14.70 1.68
N MET A 75 -12.13 13.92 2.76
CA MET A 75 -12.89 12.66 2.82
C MET A 75 -12.57 11.74 1.63
N LEU A 76 -11.28 11.51 1.37
CA LEU A 76 -10.81 10.79 0.17
C LEU A 76 -11.38 9.37 0.07
N LYS A 77 -11.62 8.74 1.21
CA LYS A 77 -12.26 7.42 1.30
C LYS A 77 -13.63 7.35 0.58
N HIS A 78 -14.31 8.49 0.45
CA HIS A 78 -15.61 8.59 -0.22
C HIS A 78 -15.50 8.94 -1.72
N LYS A 79 -14.29 9.04 -2.28
CA LYS A 79 -14.04 9.55 -3.64
C LYS A 79 -13.59 8.46 -4.64
N GLY A 80 -14.07 7.23 -4.50
CA GLY A 80 -13.83 6.15 -5.45
C GLY A 80 -12.34 5.96 -5.78
N LEU A 81 -11.97 6.07 -7.06
CA LEU A 81 -10.58 5.85 -7.52
C LEU A 81 -9.57 6.74 -6.79
N VAL A 82 -9.91 7.99 -6.47
CA VAL A 82 -9.01 8.89 -5.74
C VAL A 82 -8.72 8.34 -4.33
N GLY A 83 -9.73 7.80 -3.66
CA GLY A 83 -9.56 7.12 -2.38
C GLY A 83 -8.66 5.89 -2.49
N ASN A 84 -8.88 5.05 -3.51
CA ASN A 84 -8.09 3.85 -3.74
C ASN A 84 -6.62 4.17 -4.03
N LEU A 85 -6.35 5.24 -4.80
CA LEU A 85 -5.00 5.72 -5.05
C LEU A 85 -4.35 6.32 -3.79
N ALA A 86 -5.12 7.06 -2.99
CA ALA A 86 -4.62 7.66 -1.76
C ALA A 86 -4.16 6.61 -0.74
N ILE A 87 -4.99 5.59 -0.47
CA ILE A 87 -4.61 4.50 0.45
C ILE A 87 -3.45 3.67 -0.12
N SER A 88 -3.38 3.52 -1.44
CA SER A 88 -2.30 2.76 -2.09
C SER A 88 -0.98 3.54 -2.10
N LEU A 89 -1.04 4.86 -2.21
CA LEU A 89 0.12 5.73 -2.04
C LEU A 89 0.69 5.58 -0.62
N LEU A 90 -0.15 5.48 0.41
CA LEU A 90 0.32 5.21 1.79
C LEU A 90 1.11 3.90 1.89
N VAL A 91 0.70 2.85 1.17
CA VAL A 91 1.45 1.58 1.13
C VAL A 91 2.84 1.79 0.52
N GLY A 92 2.95 2.54 -0.58
CA GLY A 92 4.25 2.90 -1.17
C GLY A 92 5.09 3.78 -0.25
N ILE A 93 4.48 4.77 0.41
CA ILE A 93 5.15 5.70 1.34
C ILE A 93 5.82 4.96 2.50
N VAL A 94 5.25 3.86 3.00
CA VAL A 94 5.89 3.07 4.08
C VAL A 94 7.28 2.56 3.65
N ILE A 95 7.44 2.13 2.40
CA ILE A 95 8.73 1.67 1.87
C ILE A 95 9.73 2.83 1.80
N VAL A 96 9.28 3.99 1.28
CA VAL A 96 10.11 5.20 1.18
C VAL A 96 10.50 5.71 2.56
N PHE A 97 9.59 5.64 3.54
CA PHE A 97 9.86 6.01 4.94
C PHE A 97 10.97 5.15 5.55
N GLY A 98 10.87 3.81 5.37
CA GLY A 98 11.91 2.89 5.82
C GLY A 98 13.28 3.18 5.20
N ALA A 99 13.32 3.49 3.90
CA ALA A 99 14.56 3.87 3.22
C ALA A 99 15.11 5.22 3.71
N ALA A 100 14.25 6.20 3.95
CA ALA A 100 14.66 7.50 4.48
C ALA A 100 15.29 7.38 5.87
N ALA A 101 14.78 6.46 6.70
CA ALA A 101 15.30 6.20 8.04
C ALA A 101 16.77 5.69 8.04
N VAL A 102 17.25 5.15 6.94
CA VAL A 102 18.63 4.67 6.75
C VAL A 102 19.39 5.47 5.67
N ASN A 103 18.94 6.70 5.40
CA ASN A 103 19.53 7.60 4.40
C ASN A 103 19.54 7.02 2.96
N GLY A 104 18.61 6.11 2.67
CA GLY A 104 18.52 5.39 1.38
C GLY A 104 17.53 5.99 0.37
N ILE A 105 16.95 7.17 0.63
CA ILE A 105 15.87 7.76 -0.19
C ILE A 105 16.32 8.11 -1.62
N SER A 106 17.62 8.34 -1.84
CA SER A 106 18.19 8.63 -3.16
C SER A 106 18.26 7.38 -4.07
N SER A 107 18.06 6.18 -3.52
CA SER A 107 18.11 4.95 -4.31
C SER A 107 16.89 4.83 -5.24
N PRO A 108 17.08 4.76 -6.57
CA PRO A 108 15.97 4.55 -7.50
C PRO A 108 15.20 3.25 -7.24
N LEU A 109 15.88 2.22 -6.73
CA LEU A 109 15.25 0.93 -6.41
C LEU A 109 14.12 1.08 -5.37
N VAL A 110 14.29 1.96 -4.38
CA VAL A 110 13.27 2.24 -3.35
C VAL A 110 11.98 2.75 -3.99
N TRP A 111 12.09 3.71 -4.89
CA TRP A 111 10.93 4.29 -5.59
C TRP A 111 10.26 3.30 -6.53
N ILE A 112 11.03 2.44 -7.18
CA ILE A 112 10.51 1.38 -8.03
C ILE A 112 9.71 0.37 -7.20
N VAL A 113 10.26 -0.12 -6.08
CA VAL A 113 9.57 -1.07 -5.19
C VAL A 113 8.31 -0.43 -4.58
N ALA A 114 8.39 0.83 -4.16
CA ALA A 114 7.23 1.59 -3.67
C ALA A 114 6.13 1.71 -4.75
N THR A 115 6.52 1.94 -6.02
CA THR A 115 5.57 2.01 -7.14
C THR A 115 4.90 0.66 -7.40
N VAL A 116 5.64 -0.45 -7.35
CA VAL A 116 5.05 -1.80 -7.46
C VAL A 116 4.00 -2.01 -6.37
N ALA A 117 4.36 -1.73 -5.11
CA ALA A 117 3.46 -1.90 -3.98
C ALA A 117 2.20 -1.02 -4.12
N MET A 118 2.35 0.23 -4.55
CA MET A 118 1.25 1.15 -4.80
C MET A 118 0.30 0.64 -5.90
N LEU A 119 0.84 0.21 -7.05
CA LEU A 119 0.02 -0.23 -8.19
C LEU A 119 -0.76 -1.51 -7.87
N VAL A 120 -0.11 -2.51 -7.26
CA VAL A 120 -0.76 -3.77 -6.93
C VAL A 120 -1.78 -3.56 -5.81
N ASN A 121 -1.50 -2.68 -4.82
CA ASN A 121 -2.48 -2.36 -3.80
C ASN A 121 -3.66 -1.56 -4.37
N ALA A 122 -3.44 -0.65 -5.32
CA ALA A 122 -4.54 0.09 -5.97
C ALA A 122 -5.49 -0.87 -6.71
N ALA A 123 -4.95 -1.84 -7.43
CA ALA A 123 -5.75 -2.89 -8.05
C ALA A 123 -6.54 -3.68 -6.99
N ARG A 124 -5.90 -4.03 -5.86
CA ARG A 124 -6.53 -4.76 -4.76
C ARG A 124 -7.67 -3.96 -4.10
N GLU A 125 -7.47 -2.67 -3.83
CA GLU A 125 -8.52 -1.84 -3.22
C GLU A 125 -9.72 -1.64 -4.16
N ILE A 126 -9.49 -1.53 -5.48
CA ILE A 126 -10.59 -1.48 -6.46
C ILE A 126 -11.40 -2.80 -6.45
N VAL A 127 -10.71 -3.94 -6.45
CA VAL A 127 -11.37 -5.26 -6.41
C VAL A 127 -12.15 -5.44 -5.09
N LYS A 128 -11.59 -4.95 -3.99
CA LYS A 128 -12.24 -4.96 -2.68
C LYS A 128 -13.51 -4.08 -2.67
N ASP A 129 -13.48 -2.92 -3.31
CA ASP A 129 -14.66 -2.05 -3.40
C ASP A 129 -15.80 -2.70 -4.22
N ILE A 130 -15.49 -3.61 -5.17
CA ILE A 130 -16.51 -4.41 -5.87
C ILE A 130 -17.16 -5.41 -4.90
N GLU A 131 -16.35 -6.09 -4.08
CA GLU A 131 -16.83 -7.05 -3.08
C GLU A 131 -17.67 -6.37 -1.99
N ASP A 132 -17.27 -5.18 -1.55
CA ASP A 132 -17.93 -4.44 -0.47
C ASP A 132 -19.10 -3.55 -0.98
N GLU A 133 -19.44 -3.55 -2.29
CA GLU A 133 -20.35 -2.57 -2.93
C GLU A 133 -21.73 -2.50 -2.28
N GLU A 134 -22.35 -3.65 -1.99
CA GLU A 134 -23.69 -3.72 -1.37
C GLU A 134 -23.73 -3.10 0.02
N GLY A 135 -22.58 -3.04 0.66
CA GLY A 135 -22.45 -2.58 2.01
C GLY A 135 -21.90 -1.19 2.21
N ASP A 136 -21.33 -0.62 1.23
CA ASP A 136 -20.75 0.73 1.26
C ASP A 136 -21.81 1.81 0.92
N LEU A 137 -22.94 1.85 1.67
CA LEU A 137 -24.10 2.70 1.35
C LEU A 137 -23.74 4.20 1.23
N ASP A 138 -22.82 4.67 2.07
CA ASP A 138 -22.48 6.10 2.18
C ASP A 138 -21.23 6.50 1.36
N ARG A 139 -20.67 5.60 0.54
CA ARG A 139 -19.44 5.84 -0.23
C ARG A 139 -19.72 5.85 -1.72
N GLU A 140 -19.11 6.80 -2.44
CA GLU A 140 -19.09 6.85 -3.90
C GLU A 140 -17.91 6.04 -4.44
N THR A 141 -17.97 4.72 -4.30
CA THR A 141 -16.92 3.82 -4.77
C THR A 141 -16.81 3.78 -6.30
N LEU A 142 -15.69 3.30 -6.82
CA LEU A 142 -15.49 3.18 -8.25
C LEU A 142 -16.52 2.26 -8.92
N PRO A 143 -16.88 1.08 -8.36
CA PRO A 143 -17.93 0.21 -8.91
C PRO A 143 -19.27 0.91 -9.04
N LYS A 144 -19.67 1.76 -8.10
CA LYS A 144 -20.90 2.54 -8.18
C LYS A 144 -20.90 3.55 -9.32
N LYS A 145 -19.74 4.03 -9.76
CA LYS A 145 -19.61 5.04 -10.82
C LYS A 145 -19.57 4.44 -12.23
N ILE A 146 -18.84 3.33 -12.39
CA ILE A 146 -18.55 2.75 -13.71
C ILE A 146 -18.94 1.27 -13.83
N GLY A 147 -19.60 0.71 -12.81
CA GLY A 147 -19.95 -0.71 -12.73
C GLY A 147 -18.79 -1.61 -12.32
N ALA A 148 -19.11 -2.84 -11.92
CA ALA A 148 -18.15 -3.85 -11.49
C ALA A 148 -17.16 -4.22 -12.61
N ASP A 149 -17.64 -4.41 -13.84
CA ASP A 149 -16.80 -4.83 -14.96
C ASP A 149 -15.83 -3.73 -15.39
N GLY A 150 -16.27 -2.46 -15.40
CA GLY A 150 -15.40 -1.30 -15.63
C GLY A 150 -14.31 -1.21 -14.56
N SER A 151 -14.65 -1.46 -13.30
CA SER A 151 -13.71 -1.47 -12.17
C SER A 151 -12.70 -2.62 -12.27
N ARG A 152 -13.15 -3.83 -12.67
CA ARG A 152 -12.25 -4.97 -12.96
C ARG A 152 -11.27 -4.66 -14.08
N ALA A 153 -11.72 -3.97 -15.13
CA ALA A 153 -10.85 -3.56 -16.24
C ALA A 153 -9.76 -2.59 -15.76
N ILE A 154 -10.09 -1.61 -14.93
CA ILE A 154 -9.10 -0.68 -14.35
C ILE A 154 -8.13 -1.44 -13.42
N ALA A 155 -8.63 -2.32 -12.55
CA ALA A 155 -7.77 -3.15 -11.71
C ALA A 155 -6.79 -4.00 -12.55
N GLN A 156 -7.28 -4.61 -13.64
CA GLN A 156 -6.44 -5.37 -14.56
C GLN A 156 -5.38 -4.50 -15.25
N LEU A 157 -5.71 -3.28 -15.63
CA LEU A 157 -4.75 -2.33 -16.20
C LEU A 157 -3.62 -2.00 -15.19
N LEU A 158 -3.96 -1.73 -13.94
CA LEU A 158 -2.97 -1.47 -12.88
C LEU A 158 -2.05 -2.68 -12.65
N ILE A 159 -2.60 -3.91 -12.70
CA ILE A 159 -1.82 -5.14 -12.63
C ILE A 159 -0.83 -5.22 -13.79
N ILE A 160 -1.28 -4.97 -15.02
CA ILE A 160 -0.41 -4.97 -16.20
C ILE A 160 0.68 -3.90 -16.05
N CYS A 161 0.33 -2.69 -15.65
CA CYS A 161 1.28 -1.61 -15.42
C CYS A 161 2.33 -1.96 -14.35
N SER A 162 1.99 -2.79 -13.37
CA SER A 162 2.93 -3.18 -12.30
C SER A 162 4.09 -4.07 -12.80
N PHE A 163 3.94 -4.77 -13.92
CA PHE A 163 5.02 -5.57 -14.49
C PHE A 163 6.21 -4.70 -14.95
N ILE A 164 5.94 -3.47 -15.40
CA ILE A 164 6.99 -2.53 -15.82
C ILE A 164 7.98 -2.26 -14.66
N PRO A 165 7.56 -1.75 -13.51
CA PRO A 165 8.48 -1.52 -12.40
C PRO A 165 8.98 -2.81 -11.75
N ILE A 166 8.31 -3.97 -11.86
CA ILE A 166 8.85 -5.25 -11.39
C ILE A 166 10.10 -5.63 -12.19
N VAL A 167 10.08 -5.46 -13.51
CA VAL A 167 11.18 -5.86 -14.41
C VAL A 167 12.28 -4.79 -14.48
N ALA A 168 11.92 -3.51 -14.30
CA ALA A 168 12.82 -2.38 -14.53
C ALA A 168 14.17 -2.43 -13.77
N PRO A 169 14.27 -2.84 -12.51
CA PRO A 169 15.56 -2.91 -11.81
C PRO A 169 16.55 -3.87 -12.45
N TYR A 170 16.06 -4.99 -12.96
CA TYR A 170 16.85 -6.02 -13.62
C TYR A 170 17.24 -5.59 -15.03
N ALA A 171 16.30 -5.06 -15.80
CA ALA A 171 16.54 -4.58 -17.16
C ALA A 171 17.49 -3.36 -17.20
N ARG A 172 17.53 -2.55 -16.15
CA ARG A 172 18.44 -1.40 -16.04
C ARG A 172 19.78 -1.74 -15.38
N GLY A 173 20.04 -3.00 -15.05
CA GLY A 173 21.27 -3.43 -14.41
C GLY A 173 21.45 -2.96 -12.95
N MET A 174 20.37 -2.54 -12.27
CA MET A 174 20.41 -2.23 -10.85
C MET A 174 20.52 -3.50 -10.00
N LEU A 175 19.95 -4.59 -10.50
CA LEU A 175 20.02 -5.95 -9.97
C LEU A 175 20.43 -6.91 -11.09
N PRO A 176 21.18 -7.99 -10.79
CA PRO A 176 21.53 -9.00 -11.78
C PRO A 176 20.29 -9.60 -12.46
N MET A 177 20.32 -9.71 -13.80
CA MET A 177 19.17 -10.15 -14.60
C MET A 177 18.68 -11.56 -14.20
N GLN A 178 19.58 -12.46 -13.81
CA GLN A 178 19.22 -13.82 -13.37
C GLN A 178 18.36 -13.82 -12.10
N LEU A 179 18.47 -12.78 -11.26
CA LEU A 179 17.66 -12.65 -10.04
C LEU A 179 16.21 -12.24 -10.32
N LEU A 180 15.87 -11.85 -11.56
CA LEU A 180 14.48 -11.68 -11.97
C LEU A 180 13.66 -12.96 -11.73
N LEU A 181 14.30 -14.12 -11.74
CA LEU A 181 13.66 -15.40 -11.41
C LEU A 181 13.00 -15.39 -10.04
N LEU A 182 13.55 -14.64 -9.07
CA LEU A 182 12.97 -14.48 -7.73
C LEU A 182 11.63 -13.73 -7.72
N GLN A 183 11.33 -12.97 -8.79
CA GLN A 183 10.03 -12.33 -8.98
C GLN A 183 8.99 -13.22 -9.65
N SER A 184 9.42 -14.36 -10.24
CA SER A 184 8.50 -15.23 -10.99
C SER A 184 7.30 -15.72 -10.17
N PRO A 185 7.39 -16.05 -8.86
CA PRO A 185 6.20 -16.43 -8.09
C PRO A 185 5.17 -15.30 -8.00
N ALA A 186 5.62 -14.06 -7.76
CA ALA A 186 4.74 -12.89 -7.71
C ALA A 186 4.09 -12.64 -9.08
N MET A 187 4.87 -12.68 -10.16
CA MET A 187 4.40 -12.48 -11.53
C MET A 187 3.36 -13.53 -11.93
N LEU A 188 3.59 -14.80 -11.62
CA LEU A 188 2.65 -15.89 -11.90
C LEU A 188 1.32 -15.71 -11.13
N VAL A 189 1.38 -15.29 -9.86
CA VAL A 189 0.19 -14.97 -9.08
C VAL A 189 -0.55 -13.78 -9.68
N LEU A 190 0.14 -12.71 -10.10
CA LEU A 190 -0.48 -11.55 -10.77
C LEU A 190 -1.18 -11.96 -12.08
N ILE A 191 -0.56 -12.81 -12.90
CA ILE A 191 -1.18 -13.35 -14.12
C ILE A 191 -2.43 -14.15 -13.79
N SER A 192 -2.42 -14.94 -12.70
CA SER A 192 -3.57 -15.74 -12.27
C SER A 192 -4.77 -14.93 -11.79
N VAL A 193 -4.62 -13.62 -11.59
CA VAL A 193 -5.72 -12.73 -11.19
C VAL A 193 -6.70 -12.50 -12.34
N LYS A 194 -6.19 -12.37 -13.58
CA LYS A 194 -7.03 -12.09 -14.76
C LYS A 194 -8.23 -13.04 -14.91
N PRO A 195 -8.07 -14.38 -14.93
CA PRO A 195 -9.22 -15.28 -15.06
C PRO A 195 -10.19 -15.19 -13.89
N LYS A 196 -9.74 -14.84 -12.68
CA LYS A 196 -10.60 -14.64 -11.51
C LYS A 196 -11.47 -13.40 -11.69
N LEU A 197 -10.89 -12.28 -12.10
CA LEU A 197 -11.64 -11.05 -12.40
C LEU A 197 -12.66 -11.28 -13.52
N TYR A 198 -12.28 -12.03 -14.56
CA TYR A 198 -13.19 -12.34 -15.67
C TYR A 198 -14.39 -13.17 -15.23
N ARG A 199 -14.21 -14.07 -14.25
CA ARG A 199 -15.30 -14.90 -13.69
C ARG A 199 -16.08 -14.22 -12.55
N GLY A 200 -15.70 -13.00 -12.16
CA GLY A 200 -16.30 -12.31 -11.01
C GLY A 200 -15.93 -12.91 -9.65
N GLU A 201 -14.81 -13.65 -9.59
CA GLU A 201 -14.29 -14.24 -8.35
C GLU A 201 -13.46 -13.19 -7.57
N ASP A 202 -14.11 -12.06 -7.21
CA ASP A 202 -13.42 -10.86 -6.70
C ASP A 202 -12.71 -11.11 -5.37
N TYR A 203 -13.30 -11.89 -4.46
CA TYR A 203 -12.62 -12.30 -3.22
C TYR A 203 -11.33 -13.11 -3.47
N ALA A 204 -11.38 -14.06 -4.41
CA ALA A 204 -10.20 -14.85 -4.76
C ALA A 204 -9.13 -14.01 -5.47
N ALA A 205 -9.56 -13.03 -6.29
CA ALA A 205 -8.67 -12.06 -6.93
C ALA A 205 -7.98 -11.18 -5.89
N GLN A 206 -8.71 -10.62 -4.92
CA GLN A 206 -8.18 -9.82 -3.82
C GLN A 206 -7.12 -10.59 -3.01
N ARG A 207 -7.40 -11.85 -2.65
CA ARG A 207 -6.43 -12.70 -1.93
C ARG A 207 -5.17 -12.95 -2.75
N SER A 208 -5.31 -13.16 -4.06
CA SER A 208 -4.15 -13.35 -4.94
C SER A 208 -3.30 -12.09 -5.05
N LEU A 209 -3.91 -10.92 -5.14
CA LEU A 209 -3.18 -9.64 -5.15
C LEU A 209 -2.38 -9.43 -3.84
N ARG A 210 -2.97 -9.77 -2.69
CA ARG A 210 -2.27 -9.74 -1.40
C ARG A 210 -1.06 -10.69 -1.39
N LEU A 211 -1.24 -11.92 -1.87
CA LEU A 211 -0.15 -12.89 -1.97
C LEU A 211 0.94 -12.40 -2.93
N ALA A 212 0.57 -11.83 -4.08
CA ALA A 212 1.53 -11.29 -5.04
C ALA A 212 2.37 -10.15 -4.44
N MET A 213 1.76 -9.26 -3.64
CA MET A 213 2.51 -8.20 -2.93
C MET A 213 3.55 -8.79 -1.97
N MET A 214 3.17 -9.79 -1.18
CA MET A 214 4.09 -10.45 -0.24
C MET A 214 5.25 -11.15 -0.97
N LEU A 215 4.94 -11.90 -2.03
CA LEU A 215 5.93 -12.60 -2.83
C LEU A 215 6.85 -11.63 -3.59
N GLY A 216 6.32 -10.54 -4.14
CA GLY A 216 7.09 -9.51 -4.83
C GLY A 216 8.05 -8.79 -3.90
N LEU A 217 7.59 -8.41 -2.69
CA LEU A 217 8.47 -7.81 -1.68
C LEU A 217 9.56 -8.79 -1.23
N ALA A 218 9.21 -10.05 -0.99
CA ALA A 218 10.19 -11.10 -0.66
C ALA A 218 11.20 -11.32 -1.80
N GLY A 219 10.75 -11.31 -3.06
CA GLY A 219 11.60 -11.43 -4.24
C GLY A 219 12.60 -10.27 -4.37
N PHE A 220 12.18 -9.02 -4.14
CA PHE A 220 13.09 -7.87 -4.12
C PHE A 220 14.08 -7.97 -2.96
N LEU A 221 13.61 -8.30 -1.76
CA LEU A 221 14.48 -8.47 -0.60
C LEU A 221 15.53 -9.55 -0.85
N ALA A 222 15.12 -10.72 -1.36
CA ALA A 222 16.03 -11.80 -1.70
C ALA A 222 17.05 -11.39 -2.80
N SER A 223 16.61 -10.57 -3.79
CA SER A 223 17.51 -10.08 -4.85
C SER A 223 18.58 -9.13 -4.31
N VAL A 224 18.27 -8.33 -3.28
CA VAL A 224 19.25 -7.41 -2.66
C VAL A 224 20.18 -8.13 -1.70
N LEU A 225 19.69 -9.16 -1.01
CA LEU A 225 20.47 -9.93 -0.05
C LEU A 225 21.34 -11.02 -0.69
N TYR A 226 21.12 -11.32 -1.96
CA TYR A 226 21.89 -12.35 -2.65
C TYR A 226 23.32 -11.88 -2.89
N PRO A 227 24.33 -12.59 -2.39
CA PRO A 227 25.74 -12.26 -2.62
C PRO A 227 26.10 -12.57 -4.08
N TYR A 228 26.50 -11.57 -4.85
CA TYR A 228 26.99 -11.70 -6.23
C TYR A 228 28.34 -11.02 -6.42
#